data_d6752191fa4c78019e91c0823243fafe
#
_entry.id   d6752191fa4c78019e91c0823243fafe
#
_cell.length_a   1.000
_cell.length_b   1.000
_cell.length_c   1.000
_cell.angle_alpha   90.00
_cell.angle_beta   90.00
_cell.angle_gamma   90.00
#
_symmetry.space_group_name_H-M   'P 1'
#
loop_
_entity.id
_entity.type
_entity.pdbx_description
1 polymer ?
#
loop_
_entity_poly.entity_id
_entity_poly.type
_entity_poly.pdbx_seq_one_letter_code
_entity_poly.pdbx_strand_id
1 'polypeptide(L)'
;MYKTKSEGITLVALVVTIIILLILATISVQALTSTGLFQNANKAKLEAKRGQIKEWLSLNLMEVQTTNYDKTDSEILEIARGKAEKSEELKKLGKTVNVDGEISTEEDGQTVPPYFDVIVDNDMYKVSMEEQEFIGEVGKIVPSVDFSATTTSKSITLKITTKRSQGGTVECYIKGENDSNYGTAQTATDNQYTFDNLEQGKNYTVKVVVTSGNGQKAEKEKEYTTVDVKGLTAADVEFEYSINGTAINKSTW
;
A
#
# COMPACT_ATOMS: atom_id res chain seq x y z
N MET A 1 77.86 10.79 42.27
CA MET A 1 76.65 11.62 42.10
C MET A 1 76.39 11.72 40.61
N TYR A 2 75.47 10.85 40.05
CA TYR A 2 75.15 10.83 38.63
C TYR A 2 74.08 11.86 38.38
N LYS A 3 74.42 12.86 37.57
CA LYS A 3 73.52 13.88 37.11
C LYS A 3 72.74 13.31 35.90
N THR A 4 71.52 12.90 36.08
CA THR A 4 70.63 12.55 34.95
C THR A 4 70.31 13.81 34.19
N LYS A 5 70.80 13.91 32.96
CA LYS A 5 70.38 14.90 31.99
C LYS A 5 68.92 14.60 31.59
N SER A 6 68.00 15.41 32.04
CA SER A 6 66.62 15.38 31.46
C SER A 6 66.71 16.06 30.11
N GLU A 7 66.74 15.26 29.06
CA GLU A 7 66.60 15.79 27.69
C GLU A 7 65.10 16.08 27.48
N GLY A 8 64.75 17.36 27.48
CA GLY A 8 63.40 17.79 27.14
C GLY A 8 63.08 17.44 25.70
N ILE A 9 61.90 16.90 25.47
CA ILE A 9 61.36 16.69 24.11
C ILE A 9 61.41 18.02 23.38
N THR A 10 62.11 18.09 22.24
CA THR A 10 62.18 19.33 21.44
C THR A 10 60.80 19.68 20.92
N LEU A 11 60.46 20.95 20.83
CA LEU A 11 59.15 21.42 20.32
C LEU A 11 58.85 20.82 18.96
N VAL A 12 59.83 20.58 18.13
CA VAL A 12 59.72 19.92 16.82
C VAL A 12 59.28 18.47 16.96
N ALA A 13 59.87 17.71 17.90
CA ALA A 13 59.49 16.32 18.16
C ALA A 13 58.03 16.24 18.64
N LEU A 14 57.60 17.15 19.51
CA LEU A 14 56.24 17.22 19.99
C LEU A 14 55.26 17.49 18.83
N VAL A 15 55.55 18.46 17.96
CA VAL A 15 54.70 18.79 16.80
C VAL A 15 54.62 17.62 15.84
N VAL A 16 55.74 16.95 15.55
CA VAL A 16 55.77 15.77 14.67
C VAL A 16 54.94 14.62 15.24
N THR A 17 55.03 14.36 16.55
CA THR A 17 54.21 13.30 17.19
C THR A 17 52.73 13.61 17.13
N ILE A 18 52.33 14.87 17.33
CA ILE A 18 50.92 15.28 17.20
C ILE A 18 50.43 15.09 15.77
N ILE A 19 51.21 15.48 14.77
CA ILE A 19 50.83 15.29 13.35
C ILE A 19 50.67 13.81 13.02
N ILE A 20 51.60 12.96 13.44
CA ILE A 20 51.55 11.50 13.24
C ILE A 20 50.30 10.92 13.91
N LEU A 21 49.99 11.32 15.16
CA LEU A 21 48.79 10.87 15.87
C LEU A 21 47.48 11.30 15.16
N LEU A 22 47.44 12.53 14.64
CA LEU A 22 46.27 13.01 13.86
C LEU A 22 46.11 12.22 12.55
N ILE A 23 47.20 11.94 11.84
CA ILE A 23 47.16 11.12 10.62
C ILE A 23 46.69 9.71 10.96
N LEU A 24 47.22 9.07 11.98
CA LEU A 24 46.80 7.74 12.40
C LEU A 24 45.36 7.72 12.88
N ALA A 25 44.89 8.73 13.60
CA ALA A 25 43.50 8.87 14.01
C ALA A 25 42.55 8.99 12.79
N THR A 26 42.92 9.83 11.81
CA THR A 26 42.10 9.98 10.59
C THR A 26 42.03 8.70 9.76
N ILE A 27 43.16 8.02 9.57
CA ILE A 27 43.19 6.72 8.86
C ILE A 27 42.38 5.66 9.61
N SER A 28 42.46 5.61 10.94
CA SER A 28 41.69 4.66 11.75
C SER A 28 40.19 4.91 11.66
N VAL A 29 39.75 6.16 11.72
CA VAL A 29 38.33 6.53 11.54
C VAL A 29 37.85 6.19 10.13
N GLN A 30 38.66 6.52 9.09
CA GLN A 30 38.31 6.17 7.70
C GLN A 30 38.23 4.67 7.48
N ALA A 31 39.14 3.88 8.04
CA ALA A 31 39.12 2.43 7.97
C ALA A 31 37.83 1.86 8.61
N LEU A 32 37.44 2.35 9.78
CA LEU A 32 36.20 1.95 10.46
C LEU A 32 34.94 2.32 9.68
N THR A 33 34.90 3.49 9.05
CA THR A 33 33.75 3.92 8.23
C THR A 33 33.72 3.23 6.88
N SER A 34 34.87 2.96 6.25
CA SER A 34 34.96 2.28 4.95
C SER A 34 34.66 0.78 4.99
N THR A 35 34.83 0.13 6.14
CA THR A 35 34.52 -1.31 6.32
C THR A 35 33.04 -1.63 6.39
N GLY A 36 32.15 -0.63 6.35
CA GLY A 36 30.69 -0.83 6.44
C GLY A 36 30.21 -1.37 7.79
N LEU A 37 31.09 -1.45 8.81
CA LEU A 37 30.72 -1.98 10.14
C LEU A 37 29.53 -1.26 10.76
N PHE A 38 29.50 0.08 10.68
CA PHE A 38 28.37 0.86 11.18
C PHE A 38 27.10 0.62 10.37
N GLN A 39 27.24 0.47 9.05
CA GLN A 39 26.10 0.14 8.17
C GLN A 39 25.55 -1.24 8.48
N ASN A 40 26.44 -2.23 8.65
CA ASN A 40 26.04 -3.59 9.02
C ASN A 40 25.41 -3.66 10.40
N ALA A 41 25.94 -2.94 11.39
CA ALA A 41 25.36 -2.84 12.72
C ALA A 41 23.97 -2.19 12.71
N ASN A 42 23.79 -1.12 11.94
CA ASN A 42 22.49 -0.48 11.78
C ASN A 42 21.48 -1.39 11.04
N LYS A 43 21.95 -2.11 10.02
CA LYS A 43 21.13 -3.10 9.31
C LYS A 43 20.70 -4.23 10.24
N ALA A 44 21.63 -4.80 11.01
CA ALA A 44 21.33 -5.85 11.99
C ALA A 44 20.31 -5.37 13.05
N LYS A 45 20.47 -4.13 13.54
CA LYS A 45 19.51 -3.53 14.48
C LYS A 45 18.13 -3.37 13.87
N LEU A 46 18.04 -2.93 12.61
CA LEU A 46 16.78 -2.80 11.90
C LEU A 46 16.10 -4.15 11.70
N GLU A 47 16.84 -5.17 11.26
CA GLU A 47 16.32 -6.53 11.08
C GLU A 47 15.86 -7.15 12.41
N ALA A 48 16.60 -6.94 13.49
CA ALA A 48 16.18 -7.37 14.83
C ALA A 48 14.87 -6.70 15.26
N LYS A 49 14.71 -5.39 15.00
CA LYS A 49 13.47 -4.66 15.25
C LYS A 49 12.31 -5.22 14.43
N ARG A 50 12.52 -5.47 13.13
CA ARG A 50 11.54 -6.09 12.24
C ARG A 50 11.10 -7.46 12.76
N GLY A 51 12.06 -8.26 13.22
CA GLY A 51 11.78 -9.56 13.85
C GLY A 51 10.87 -9.44 15.08
N GLN A 52 11.17 -8.50 15.98
CA GLN A 52 10.36 -8.23 17.18
C GLN A 52 8.93 -7.77 16.84
N ILE A 53 8.76 -6.95 15.81
CA ILE A 53 7.43 -6.51 15.35
C ILE A 53 6.64 -7.71 14.80
N LYS A 54 7.25 -8.53 13.96
CA LYS A 54 6.62 -9.75 13.43
C LYS A 54 6.22 -10.72 14.55
N GLU A 55 7.08 -10.92 15.51
CA GLU A 55 6.81 -11.76 16.68
C GLU A 55 5.62 -11.21 17.48
N TRP A 56 5.57 -9.92 17.74
CA TRP A 56 4.44 -9.29 18.43
C TRP A 56 3.13 -9.48 17.64
N LEU A 57 3.14 -9.24 16.33
CA LEU A 57 1.96 -9.42 15.47
C LEU A 57 1.48 -10.88 15.49
N SER A 58 2.41 -11.83 15.46
CA SER A 58 2.09 -13.27 15.54
C SER A 58 1.47 -13.64 16.89
N LEU A 59 2.04 -13.18 17.99
CA LEU A 59 1.53 -13.43 19.34
C LEU A 59 0.15 -12.80 19.55
N ASN A 60 -0.04 -11.56 19.08
CA ASN A 60 -1.33 -10.88 19.10
C ASN A 60 -2.41 -11.69 18.37
N LEU A 61 -2.10 -12.16 17.17
CA LEU A 61 -3.04 -12.98 16.38
C LEU A 61 -3.35 -14.30 17.08
N MET A 62 -2.33 -15.00 17.58
CA MET A 62 -2.49 -16.27 18.29
C MET A 62 -3.36 -16.11 19.56
N GLU A 63 -3.17 -15.04 20.33
CA GLU A 63 -4.00 -14.72 21.49
C GLU A 63 -5.46 -14.51 21.08
N VAL A 64 -5.71 -13.74 20.00
CA VAL A 64 -7.06 -13.49 19.50
C VAL A 64 -7.71 -14.79 19.00
N GLN A 65 -7.00 -15.63 18.25
CA GLN A 65 -7.49 -16.93 17.79
C GLN A 65 -7.90 -17.84 18.95
N THR A 66 -7.06 -17.94 19.97
CA THR A 66 -7.33 -18.83 21.12
C THR A 66 -8.52 -18.38 21.96
N THR A 67 -8.78 -17.07 22.01
CA THR A 67 -9.89 -16.48 22.78
C THR A 67 -11.19 -16.33 21.97
N ASN A 68 -11.15 -16.50 20.65
CA ASN A 68 -12.28 -16.32 19.75
C ASN A 68 -12.36 -17.44 18.71
N TYR A 69 -12.24 -18.68 19.14
CA TYR A 69 -12.21 -19.88 18.30
C TYR A 69 -13.51 -20.15 17.52
N ASP A 70 -14.60 -19.49 17.88
CA ASP A 70 -15.93 -19.58 17.28
C ASP A 70 -16.15 -18.56 16.14
N LYS A 71 -15.18 -17.67 15.90
CA LYS A 71 -15.26 -16.61 14.91
C LYS A 71 -14.61 -16.99 13.58
N THR A 72 -15.04 -16.31 12.54
CA THR A 72 -14.43 -16.41 11.21
C THR A 72 -13.06 -15.76 11.17
N ASP A 73 -12.22 -16.14 10.20
CA ASP A 73 -10.88 -15.55 10.00
C ASP A 73 -10.93 -14.02 9.89
N SER A 74 -11.90 -13.48 9.15
CA SER A 74 -12.08 -12.03 9.02
C SER A 74 -12.42 -11.36 10.35
N GLU A 75 -13.27 -11.95 11.18
CA GLU A 75 -13.62 -11.42 12.50
C GLU A 75 -12.42 -11.48 13.47
N ILE A 76 -11.63 -12.56 13.41
CA ILE A 76 -10.41 -12.71 14.21
C ILE A 76 -9.40 -11.63 13.81
N LEU A 77 -9.17 -11.44 12.52
CA LEU A 77 -8.25 -10.42 12.00
C LEU A 77 -8.73 -9.00 12.36
N GLU A 78 -10.03 -8.72 12.32
CA GLU A 78 -10.57 -7.43 12.74
C GLU A 78 -10.29 -7.13 14.23
N ILE A 79 -10.43 -8.12 15.10
CA ILE A 79 -10.09 -7.98 16.53
C ILE A 79 -8.57 -7.78 16.69
N ALA A 80 -7.75 -8.57 15.99
CA ALA A 80 -6.30 -8.46 16.03
C ALA A 80 -5.82 -7.09 15.51
N ARG A 81 -6.44 -6.58 14.45
CA ARG A 81 -6.22 -5.25 13.89
C ARG A 81 -6.49 -4.16 14.93
N GLY A 82 -7.67 -4.20 15.56
CA GLY A 82 -8.04 -3.23 16.60
C GLY A 82 -7.12 -3.28 17.84
N LYS A 83 -6.56 -4.45 18.18
CA LYS A 83 -5.52 -4.56 19.22
C LYS A 83 -4.19 -3.95 18.77
N ALA A 84 -3.76 -4.20 17.53
CA ALA A 84 -2.53 -3.63 16.98
C ALA A 84 -2.56 -2.09 16.98
N GLU A 85 -3.66 -1.50 16.54
CA GLU A 85 -3.86 -0.04 16.50
C GLU A 85 -3.69 0.62 17.89
N LYS A 86 -4.19 -0.06 18.93
CA LYS A 86 -4.21 0.46 20.32
C LYS A 86 -3.00 0.02 21.15
N SER A 87 -2.11 -0.82 20.62
CA SER A 87 -1.04 -1.42 21.39
C SER A 87 0.06 -0.43 21.79
N GLU A 88 0.22 -0.24 23.09
CA GLU A 88 1.35 0.52 23.64
C GLU A 88 2.67 -0.24 23.54
N GLU A 89 2.64 -1.57 23.47
CA GLU A 89 3.84 -2.40 23.29
C GLU A 89 4.39 -2.26 21.88
N LEU A 90 3.51 -2.32 20.86
CA LEU A 90 3.90 -2.10 19.48
C LEU A 90 4.43 -0.68 19.26
N LYS A 91 3.86 0.32 19.93
CA LYS A 91 4.34 1.71 19.94
C LYS A 91 5.70 1.88 20.61
N LYS A 92 6.12 0.98 21.50
CA LYS A 92 7.50 0.96 22.04
C LYS A 92 8.51 0.43 21.03
N LEU A 93 8.09 -0.48 20.15
CA LEU A 93 8.95 -1.00 19.08
C LEU A 93 9.09 0.01 17.94
N GLY A 94 8.07 0.82 17.67
CA GLY A 94 8.08 1.92 16.72
C GLY A 94 7.47 3.19 17.29
N LYS A 95 7.89 4.35 16.81
CA LYS A 95 7.36 5.65 17.28
C LYS A 95 5.95 5.92 16.80
N THR A 96 5.62 5.38 15.63
CA THR A 96 4.30 5.51 15.00
C THR A 96 3.79 4.13 14.63
N VAL A 97 2.50 3.88 14.89
CA VAL A 97 1.78 2.69 14.46
C VAL A 97 0.53 3.16 13.75
N ASN A 98 0.35 2.72 12.54
CA ASN A 98 -0.86 2.95 11.75
C ASN A 98 -1.34 1.62 11.19
N VAL A 99 -2.63 1.38 11.24
CA VAL A 99 -3.24 0.16 10.71
C VAL A 99 -4.11 0.54 9.52
N ASP A 100 -3.91 -0.11 8.40
CA ASP A 100 -4.67 0.21 7.19
C ASP A 100 -6.12 -0.28 7.31
N GLY A 101 -7.02 0.58 6.90
CA GLY A 101 -8.47 0.55 6.85
C GLY A 101 -9.18 -0.76 7.20
N GLU A 102 -9.68 -1.47 6.20
CA GLU A 102 -10.52 -2.66 6.36
C GLU A 102 -9.74 -3.95 6.10
N ILE A 103 -10.30 -5.09 6.55
CA ILE A 103 -9.78 -6.40 6.19
C ILE A 103 -9.92 -6.60 4.69
N SER A 104 -8.79 -6.79 4.01
CA SER A 104 -8.75 -7.03 2.57
C SER A 104 -8.92 -8.51 2.25
N THR A 105 -9.76 -8.80 1.26
CA THR A 105 -9.99 -10.16 0.71
C THR A 105 -9.65 -10.24 -0.77
N GLU A 106 -9.12 -9.15 -1.33
CA GLU A 106 -8.72 -9.08 -2.73
C GLU A 106 -7.33 -8.44 -2.87
N GLU A 107 -6.52 -8.95 -3.77
CA GLU A 107 -5.23 -8.38 -4.15
C GLU A 107 -5.08 -8.56 -5.67
N ASP A 108 -4.77 -7.46 -6.39
CA ASP A 108 -4.65 -7.40 -7.86
C ASP A 108 -5.85 -8.00 -8.63
N GLY A 109 -7.07 -7.81 -8.09
CA GLY A 109 -8.31 -8.31 -8.66
C GLY A 109 -8.52 -9.82 -8.47
N GLN A 110 -7.73 -10.47 -7.64
CA GLN A 110 -7.89 -11.87 -7.25
C GLN A 110 -8.35 -11.97 -5.79
N THR A 111 -9.24 -12.92 -5.51
CA THR A 111 -9.61 -13.25 -4.14
C THR A 111 -8.43 -13.89 -3.42
N VAL A 112 -8.07 -13.35 -2.27
CA VAL A 112 -6.99 -13.83 -1.40
C VAL A 112 -7.52 -14.08 0.01
N PRO A 113 -6.82 -14.89 0.82
CA PRO A 113 -7.15 -15.03 2.24
C PRO A 113 -7.22 -13.67 2.92
N PRO A 114 -8.12 -13.48 3.90
CA PRO A 114 -8.28 -12.20 4.59
C PRO A 114 -6.96 -11.72 5.20
N TYR A 115 -6.67 -10.43 5.09
CA TYR A 115 -5.50 -9.81 5.70
C TYR A 115 -5.72 -8.32 6.01
N PHE A 116 -4.84 -7.74 6.82
CA PHE A 116 -4.71 -6.29 6.99
C PHE A 116 -3.24 -5.88 6.98
N ASP A 117 -2.98 -4.63 6.65
CA ASP A 117 -1.64 -4.06 6.66
C ASP A 117 -1.42 -3.23 7.93
N VAL A 118 -0.23 -3.36 8.54
CA VAL A 118 0.23 -2.58 9.68
C VAL A 118 1.50 -1.84 9.30
N ILE A 119 1.53 -0.55 9.56
CA ILE A 119 2.71 0.29 9.37
C ILE A 119 3.28 0.64 10.74
N VAL A 120 4.53 0.26 10.96
CA VAL A 120 5.29 0.64 12.16
C VAL A 120 6.47 1.48 11.72
N ASP A 121 6.45 2.76 12.09
CA ASP A 121 7.36 3.80 11.57
C ASP A 121 7.27 3.88 10.03
N ASN A 122 8.27 3.36 9.33
CA ASN A 122 8.33 3.35 7.86
C ASN A 122 8.27 1.93 7.28
N ASP A 123 8.04 0.92 8.10
CA ASP A 123 7.98 -0.48 7.69
C ASP A 123 6.53 -0.97 7.66
N MET A 124 6.12 -1.58 6.55
CA MET A 124 4.79 -2.17 6.37
C MET A 124 4.84 -3.68 6.51
N TYR A 125 3.85 -4.22 7.18
CA TYR A 125 3.67 -5.65 7.44
C TYR A 125 2.26 -6.06 7.01
N LYS A 126 2.17 -7.16 6.26
CA LYS A 126 0.91 -7.86 5.97
C LYS A 126 0.65 -8.88 7.06
N VAL A 127 -0.54 -8.87 7.63
CA VAL A 127 -0.97 -9.80 8.69
C VAL A 127 -2.14 -10.62 8.16
N SER A 128 -1.94 -11.91 8.00
CA SER A 128 -2.97 -12.90 7.65
C SER A 128 -3.01 -14.02 8.68
N MET A 129 -3.98 -14.92 8.56
CA MET A 129 -4.06 -16.10 9.43
C MET A 129 -2.88 -17.06 9.26
N GLU A 130 -2.26 -17.05 8.08
CA GLU A 130 -1.17 -17.97 7.72
C GLU A 130 0.19 -17.42 8.13
N GLU A 131 0.43 -16.11 7.89
CA GLU A 131 1.73 -15.50 8.12
C GLU A 131 1.66 -13.99 8.40
N GLN A 132 2.78 -13.49 8.97
CA GLN A 132 3.06 -12.07 9.14
C GLN A 132 4.28 -11.72 8.30
N GLU A 133 4.04 -11.03 7.19
CA GLU A 133 5.05 -10.72 6.19
C GLU A 133 5.52 -9.26 6.28
N PHE A 134 6.84 -9.04 6.20
CA PHE A 134 7.39 -7.70 5.97
C PHE A 134 7.29 -7.36 4.48
N ILE A 135 6.44 -6.41 4.13
CA ILE A 135 6.19 -6.02 2.74
C ILE A 135 7.29 -5.08 2.22
N GLY A 136 7.73 -4.14 3.03
CA GLY A 136 8.75 -3.18 2.64
C GLY A 136 8.67 -1.87 3.41
N GLU A 137 9.56 -0.94 3.05
CA GLU A 137 9.53 0.42 3.57
C GLU A 137 8.45 1.23 2.83
N VAL A 138 7.58 1.92 3.58
CA VAL A 138 6.43 2.67 3.02
C VAL A 138 6.82 3.58 1.85
N GLY A 139 7.98 4.26 1.93
CA GLY A 139 8.47 5.11 0.86
C GLY A 139 8.85 4.38 -0.45
N LYS A 140 8.93 3.05 -0.43
CA LYS A 140 9.29 2.21 -1.57
C LYS A 140 8.14 1.31 -2.04
N ILE A 141 7.04 1.26 -1.30
CA ILE A 141 5.90 0.43 -1.63
C ILE A 141 5.14 1.04 -2.79
N VAL A 142 5.00 0.27 -3.85
CA VAL A 142 4.18 0.63 -5.01
C VAL A 142 2.72 0.30 -4.68
N PRO A 143 1.78 1.23 -4.88
CA PRO A 143 0.36 0.95 -4.73
C PRO A 143 -0.11 -0.04 -5.79
N SER A 144 -1.28 -0.64 -5.60
CA SER A 144 -1.98 -1.33 -6.67
C SER A 144 -3.33 -0.67 -6.96
N VAL A 145 -3.83 -0.87 -8.16
CA VAL A 145 -5.15 -0.40 -8.59
C VAL A 145 -5.81 -1.44 -9.48
N ASP A 146 -7.08 -1.70 -9.21
CA ASP A 146 -7.98 -2.41 -10.13
C ASP A 146 -9.32 -1.69 -10.17
N PHE A 147 -10.13 -1.98 -11.17
CA PHE A 147 -11.46 -1.40 -11.29
C PHE A 147 -12.39 -2.27 -12.15
N SER A 148 -13.66 -2.18 -11.86
CA SER A 148 -14.75 -2.67 -12.71
C SER A 148 -15.59 -1.49 -13.20
N ALA A 149 -16.39 -1.69 -14.22
CA ALA A 149 -17.31 -0.66 -14.67
C ALA A 149 -18.68 -1.23 -15.01
N THR A 150 -19.70 -0.40 -14.82
CA THR A 150 -21.03 -0.58 -15.40
C THR A 150 -21.18 0.40 -16.54
N THR A 151 -21.76 -0.07 -17.67
CA THR A 151 -21.93 0.74 -18.88
C THR A 151 -23.41 0.98 -19.17
N THR A 152 -23.72 2.18 -19.61
CA THR A 152 -25.00 2.53 -20.22
C THR A 152 -24.81 2.91 -21.69
N SER A 153 -25.83 3.40 -22.37
CA SER A 153 -25.69 3.91 -23.74
C SER A 153 -24.87 5.21 -23.82
N LYS A 154 -24.68 5.93 -22.71
CA LYS A 154 -24.03 7.25 -22.67
C LYS A 154 -23.06 7.45 -21.57
N SER A 155 -22.81 6.43 -20.74
CA SER A 155 -21.89 6.55 -19.60
C SER A 155 -21.15 5.26 -19.30
N ILE A 156 -20.00 5.40 -18.64
CA ILE A 156 -19.21 4.33 -18.04
C ILE A 156 -18.94 4.74 -16.60
N THR A 157 -19.51 4.01 -15.63
CA THR A 157 -19.33 4.25 -14.20
C THR A 157 -18.31 3.26 -13.63
N LEU A 158 -17.22 3.76 -13.08
CA LEU A 158 -16.14 2.99 -12.51
C LEU A 158 -16.38 2.74 -11.02
N LYS A 159 -16.09 1.51 -10.57
CA LYS A 159 -15.87 1.16 -9.18
C LYS A 159 -14.41 0.75 -9.06
N ILE A 160 -13.62 1.53 -8.30
CA ILE A 160 -12.17 1.43 -8.23
C ILE A 160 -11.78 0.81 -6.90
N THR A 161 -10.81 -0.08 -6.93
CA THR A 161 -10.19 -0.66 -5.72
C THR A 161 -8.71 -0.32 -5.73
N THR A 162 -8.22 0.30 -4.67
CA THR A 162 -6.82 0.61 -4.51
C THR A 162 -6.28 -0.03 -3.24
N LYS A 163 -4.99 -0.40 -3.25
CA LYS A 163 -4.29 -0.87 -2.06
C LYS A 163 -2.99 -0.12 -1.91
N ARG A 164 -2.57 0.08 -0.66
CA ARG A 164 -1.31 0.76 -0.30
C ARG A 164 -1.18 2.16 -0.93
N SER A 165 -2.31 2.82 -1.14
CA SER A 165 -2.37 4.16 -1.75
C SER A 165 -2.31 5.31 -0.74
N GLN A 166 -2.39 5.05 0.53
CA GLN A 166 -2.47 5.94 1.71
C GLN A 166 -2.27 7.43 1.43
N GLY A 167 -3.37 8.18 1.54
CA GLY A 167 -3.37 9.63 1.31
C GLY A 167 -3.05 10.06 -0.12
N GLY A 168 -3.15 9.13 -1.05
CA GLY A 168 -2.87 9.36 -2.47
C GLY A 168 -4.08 9.89 -3.24
N THR A 169 -3.90 10.05 -4.55
CA THR A 169 -4.92 10.46 -5.51
C THR A 169 -5.20 9.37 -6.52
N VAL A 170 -6.46 9.32 -6.99
CA VAL A 170 -6.88 8.41 -8.06
C VAL A 170 -7.38 9.24 -9.22
N GLU A 171 -6.75 9.08 -10.37
CA GLU A 171 -7.07 9.79 -11.60
C GLU A 171 -7.59 8.81 -12.64
N CYS A 172 -8.68 9.18 -13.30
CA CYS A 172 -9.35 8.40 -14.33
C CYS A 172 -9.22 9.10 -15.69
N TYR A 173 -8.94 8.33 -16.72
CA TYR A 173 -8.77 8.79 -18.08
C TYR A 173 -9.59 7.92 -19.01
N ILE A 174 -10.08 8.51 -20.09
CA ILE A 174 -10.81 7.79 -21.15
C ILE A 174 -10.33 8.24 -22.52
N LYS A 175 -10.30 7.32 -23.46
CA LYS A 175 -10.15 7.58 -24.90
C LYS A 175 -11.09 6.69 -25.71
N GLY A 176 -11.58 7.22 -26.82
CA GLY A 176 -12.32 6.44 -27.81
C GLY A 176 -11.39 5.53 -28.63
N GLU A 177 -11.97 4.58 -29.35
CA GLU A 177 -11.25 3.59 -30.16
C GLU A 177 -10.28 4.20 -31.19
N ASN A 178 -10.64 5.36 -31.76
CA ASN A 178 -9.82 6.05 -32.77
C ASN A 178 -8.94 7.17 -32.20
N ASP A 179 -8.97 7.39 -30.90
CA ASP A 179 -8.20 8.44 -30.26
C ASP A 179 -6.76 7.98 -29.96
N SER A 180 -5.78 8.76 -30.38
CA SER A 180 -4.38 8.47 -30.09
C SER A 180 -4.00 8.76 -28.64
N ASN A 181 -4.70 9.71 -27.99
CA ASN A 181 -4.38 10.18 -26.64
C ASN A 181 -5.60 10.07 -25.71
N TYR A 182 -5.30 9.93 -24.43
CA TYR A 182 -6.33 10.04 -23.39
C TYR A 182 -6.80 11.48 -23.24
N GLY A 183 -8.06 11.64 -22.88
CA GLY A 183 -8.62 12.93 -22.46
C GLY A 183 -8.00 13.45 -21.17
N THR A 184 -8.50 14.58 -20.70
CA THR A 184 -8.03 15.21 -19.45
C THR A 184 -8.29 14.29 -18.25
N ALA A 185 -7.33 14.23 -17.32
CA ALA A 185 -7.44 13.53 -16.05
C ALA A 185 -8.68 13.99 -15.26
N GLN A 186 -9.41 13.04 -14.71
CA GLN A 186 -10.53 13.26 -13.82
C GLN A 186 -10.24 12.61 -12.47
N THR A 187 -10.44 13.33 -11.37
CA THR A 187 -10.19 12.80 -10.03
C THR A 187 -11.39 11.96 -9.56
N ALA A 188 -11.15 10.73 -9.15
CA ALA A 188 -12.16 9.89 -8.54
C ALA A 188 -12.47 10.35 -7.11
N THR A 189 -13.73 10.28 -6.72
CA THR A 189 -14.21 10.54 -5.36
C THR A 189 -14.84 9.25 -4.83
N ASP A 190 -14.54 8.91 -3.58
CA ASP A 190 -15.04 7.70 -2.91
C ASP A 190 -14.82 6.42 -3.74
N ASN A 191 -13.65 6.33 -4.38
CA ASN A 191 -13.29 5.20 -5.27
C ASN A 191 -14.27 4.98 -6.43
N GLN A 192 -14.94 6.03 -6.89
CA GLN A 192 -15.86 5.99 -8.03
C GLN A 192 -15.63 7.18 -8.96
N TYR A 193 -15.89 6.96 -10.24
CA TYR A 193 -15.98 8.02 -11.25
C TYR A 193 -16.91 7.60 -12.37
N THR A 194 -17.64 8.56 -12.94
CA THR A 194 -18.54 8.33 -14.09
C THR A 194 -18.11 9.22 -15.26
N PHE A 195 -17.83 8.60 -16.38
CA PHE A 195 -17.69 9.28 -17.68
C PHE A 195 -19.06 9.36 -18.33
N ASP A 196 -19.55 10.57 -18.54
CA ASP A 196 -20.84 10.88 -19.15
C ASP A 196 -20.68 11.40 -20.57
N ASN A 197 -21.83 11.53 -21.27
CA ASN A 197 -21.91 12.07 -22.63
C ASN A 197 -21.12 11.27 -23.68
N LEU A 198 -20.98 9.98 -23.47
CA LEU A 198 -20.35 9.08 -24.42
C LEU A 198 -21.30 8.74 -25.59
N GLU A 199 -20.71 8.30 -26.69
CA GLU A 199 -21.49 7.79 -27.83
C GLU A 199 -21.92 6.35 -27.57
N GLN A 200 -23.14 5.99 -27.98
CA GLN A 200 -23.67 4.63 -27.82
C GLN A 200 -23.01 3.63 -28.79
N GLY A 201 -22.84 2.39 -28.34
CA GLY A 201 -22.30 1.30 -29.16
C GLY A 201 -20.85 1.53 -29.56
N LYS A 202 -20.08 2.31 -28.79
CA LYS A 202 -18.66 2.61 -29.03
C LYS A 202 -17.75 1.97 -28.01
N ASN A 203 -16.55 1.62 -28.46
CA ASN A 203 -15.49 1.12 -27.61
C ASN A 203 -14.69 2.28 -27.02
N TYR A 204 -14.37 2.16 -25.75
CA TYR A 204 -13.55 3.12 -25.01
C TYR A 204 -12.48 2.36 -24.21
N THR A 205 -11.27 2.89 -24.21
CA THR A 205 -10.23 2.45 -23.27
C THR A 205 -10.22 3.39 -22.07
N VAL A 206 -10.41 2.81 -20.92
CA VAL A 206 -10.36 3.51 -19.62
C VAL A 206 -9.05 3.18 -18.96
N LYS A 207 -8.34 4.21 -18.45
CA LYS A 207 -7.15 4.08 -17.63
C LYS A 207 -7.38 4.70 -16.26
N VAL A 208 -7.00 3.99 -15.21
CA VAL A 208 -6.99 4.51 -13.85
C VAL A 208 -5.55 4.52 -13.35
N VAL A 209 -5.13 5.66 -12.81
CA VAL A 209 -3.80 5.88 -12.23
C VAL A 209 -3.97 6.21 -10.76
N VAL A 210 -3.35 5.43 -9.89
CA VAL A 210 -3.24 5.76 -8.46
C VAL A 210 -1.85 6.32 -8.19
N THR A 211 -1.79 7.43 -7.48
CA THR A 211 -0.55 7.97 -6.94
C THR A 211 -0.67 7.95 -5.43
N SER A 212 0.15 7.14 -4.76
CA SER A 212 0.16 7.05 -3.30
C SER A 212 0.78 8.29 -2.65
N GLY A 213 0.55 8.48 -1.35
CA GLY A 213 1.11 9.60 -0.60
C GLY A 213 2.64 9.65 -0.56
N ASN A 214 3.33 8.54 -0.89
CA ASN A 214 4.79 8.49 -1.04
C ASN A 214 5.28 8.83 -2.47
N GLY A 215 4.35 9.15 -3.39
CA GLY A 215 4.65 9.49 -4.78
C GLY A 215 4.82 8.30 -5.74
N GLN A 216 4.72 7.05 -5.24
CA GLN A 216 4.73 5.86 -6.10
C GLN A 216 3.42 5.78 -6.88
N LYS A 217 3.49 5.22 -8.10
CA LYS A 217 2.33 5.14 -9.00
C LYS A 217 2.10 3.72 -9.46
N ALA A 218 0.81 3.40 -9.65
CA ALA A 218 0.37 2.23 -10.41
C ALA A 218 -0.75 2.65 -11.36
N GLU A 219 -0.88 1.94 -12.46
CA GLU A 219 -1.94 2.17 -13.43
C GLU A 219 -2.53 0.86 -13.94
N LYS A 220 -3.79 0.92 -14.34
CA LYS A 220 -4.51 -0.17 -14.98
C LYS A 220 -5.33 0.37 -16.14
N GLU A 221 -5.38 -0.41 -17.22
CA GLU A 221 -6.21 -0.11 -18.39
C GLU A 221 -7.20 -1.24 -18.64
N LYS A 222 -8.42 -0.89 -19.02
CA LYS A 222 -9.46 -1.85 -19.46
C LYS A 222 -10.32 -1.23 -20.54
N GLU A 223 -10.83 -2.09 -21.43
CA GLU A 223 -11.72 -1.70 -22.50
C GLU A 223 -13.18 -1.97 -22.11
N TYR A 224 -14.05 -1.04 -22.48
CA TYR A 224 -15.50 -1.11 -22.26
C TYR A 224 -16.24 -0.61 -23.48
N THR A 225 -17.38 -1.25 -23.76
CA THR A 225 -18.28 -0.82 -24.84
C THR A 225 -19.55 -0.24 -24.22
N THR A 226 -19.95 0.94 -24.65
CA THR A 226 -21.27 1.51 -24.30
C THR A 226 -22.40 0.71 -24.94
N VAL A 227 -23.53 0.64 -24.26
CA VAL A 227 -24.69 -0.11 -24.76
C VAL A 227 -25.19 0.52 -26.07
N ASP A 228 -25.37 -0.30 -27.11
CA ASP A 228 -26.00 0.12 -28.33
C ASP A 228 -27.55 -0.08 -28.21
N VAL A 229 -28.27 1.02 -28.18
CA VAL A 229 -29.74 1.01 -28.12
C VAL A 229 -30.39 1.13 -29.53
N LYS A 230 -29.56 1.23 -30.58
CA LYS A 230 -30.03 1.19 -31.95
C LYS A 230 -30.44 -0.23 -32.31
N GLY A 231 -31.69 -0.39 -32.67
CA GLY A 231 -32.24 -1.69 -33.03
C GLY A 231 -33.08 -2.34 -31.94
N LEU A 232 -33.12 -1.78 -30.71
CA LEU A 232 -34.14 -2.19 -29.76
C LEU A 232 -35.53 -1.79 -30.27
N THR A 233 -36.34 -2.79 -30.46
CA THR A 233 -37.77 -2.58 -30.85
C THR A 233 -38.64 -2.64 -29.60
N ALA A 234 -39.88 -2.19 -29.69
CA ALA A 234 -40.84 -2.34 -28.59
C ALA A 234 -41.08 -3.81 -28.19
N ALA A 235 -40.72 -4.75 -29.07
CA ALA A 235 -40.79 -6.19 -28.80
C ALA A 235 -39.62 -6.70 -27.91
N ASP A 236 -38.51 -5.95 -27.88
CA ASP A 236 -37.31 -6.31 -27.06
C ASP A 236 -37.39 -5.76 -25.62
N VAL A 237 -38.47 -5.01 -25.32
CA VAL A 237 -38.66 -4.42 -23.98
C VAL A 237 -39.79 -5.19 -23.30
N GLU A 238 -39.47 -6.12 -22.44
CA GLU A 238 -40.43 -6.74 -21.50
C GLU A 238 -40.64 -5.81 -20.30
N PHE A 239 -41.92 -5.39 -20.15
CA PHE A 239 -42.34 -4.66 -18.95
C PHE A 239 -42.97 -5.65 -17.97
N GLU A 240 -42.32 -5.90 -16.85
CA GLU A 240 -42.95 -6.58 -15.73
C GLU A 240 -43.79 -5.56 -14.93
N TYR A 241 -45.10 -5.74 -14.96
CA TYR A 241 -45.99 -4.98 -14.09
C TYR A 241 -46.34 -5.80 -12.87
N SER A 242 -46.13 -5.26 -11.69
CA SER A 242 -46.61 -5.87 -10.45
C SER A 242 -47.51 -4.89 -9.69
N ILE A 243 -48.60 -5.42 -9.13
CA ILE A 243 -49.41 -4.70 -8.15
C ILE A 243 -49.26 -5.46 -6.81
N ASN A 244 -48.83 -4.75 -5.79
CA ASN A 244 -48.57 -5.32 -4.46
C ASN A 244 -47.69 -6.56 -4.47
N GLY A 245 -46.66 -6.57 -5.33
CA GLY A 245 -45.70 -7.68 -5.42
C GLY A 245 -46.18 -8.90 -6.23
N THR A 246 -47.36 -8.83 -6.84
CA THR A 246 -47.89 -9.89 -7.72
C THR A 246 -47.71 -9.49 -9.18
N ALA A 247 -46.94 -10.29 -9.94
CA ALA A 247 -46.73 -10.07 -11.36
C ALA A 247 -48.08 -10.19 -12.14
N ILE A 248 -48.37 -9.23 -13.01
CA ILE A 248 -49.56 -9.24 -13.84
C ILE A 248 -49.15 -9.72 -15.24
N ASN A 249 -49.68 -10.84 -15.66
CA ASN A 249 -49.44 -11.39 -17.00
C ASN A 249 -50.30 -10.66 -18.05
N LYS A 250 -49.69 -10.33 -19.19
CA LYS A 250 -50.29 -9.60 -20.33
C LYS A 250 -51.53 -10.28 -20.97
N SER A 251 -51.77 -11.54 -20.60
CA SER A 251 -52.90 -12.34 -21.14
C SER A 251 -54.26 -12.10 -20.48
N THR A 252 -54.35 -11.15 -19.54
CA THR A 252 -55.57 -10.85 -18.77
C THR A 252 -56.23 -9.52 -19.13
N TRP A 253 -55.93 -8.95 -20.32
CA TRP A 253 -56.62 -7.76 -20.86
C TRP A 253 -57.52 -8.13 -22.05
#